data_337aec93fb3a50670480c8b4902775d1
#
_entry.id   337aec93fb3a50670480c8b4902775d1
#
_cell.length_a   1.000
_cell.length_b   1.000
_cell.length_c   1.000
_cell.angle_alpha   90.00
_cell.angle_beta   90.00
_cell.angle_gamma   90.00
#
_symmetry.space_group_name_H-M   'P 1'
#
loop_
_entity.id
_entity.type
_entity.pdbx_description
1 polymer ?
#
loop_
_entity_poly.entity_id
_entity_poly.type
_entity_poly.pdbx_seq_one_letter_code
_entity_poly.pdbx_strand_id
1 'polypeptide(L)'
;MTSQPVSQGTTPRFALLIVFLTVFIDLLGFGIVLPVMPRQAEPYLSALEVSEVAAGGIIGVLFSVFSLMQFIFSPIWGRLSDRFGRKPLLILSLLGSVVFYALYGYAVSLPFEQAQLALGLMLFSRIGAGIAGASVGTAAAVIADCTTPERRARGMALIGIAFGAGFTLGPLIAYFGLALFNERPWGVGALASLLSLVALLLAVFVFRETRVPGRTAAKEFFSMSRTVSVLRMPAVGGLILIYFLAIFSFANFEATLARFTRAAFGMADDDNFLVFAAIGAVLVVAGGLYRPLAKRYSEVSLMTAGLVQMIVGLGGLAMVSWLLFQ
;
A
#
# COMPACT_ATOMS: atom_id res chain seq x y z
N MET A 1 26.70 -37.03 -10.06
CA MET A 1 25.62 -36.09 -10.38
C MET A 1 26.19 -34.70 -10.38
N THR A 2 26.50 -34.20 -11.56
CA THR A 2 27.19 -32.93 -11.79
C THR A 2 26.17 -31.80 -11.57
N SER A 3 26.40 -30.95 -10.57
CA SER A 3 25.68 -29.70 -10.35
C SER A 3 25.90 -28.78 -11.55
N GLN A 4 24.89 -28.59 -12.39
CA GLN A 4 24.94 -27.58 -13.43
C GLN A 4 25.06 -26.19 -12.76
N PRO A 5 25.92 -25.30 -13.26
CA PRO A 5 26.06 -23.96 -12.74
C PRO A 5 24.76 -23.21 -13.02
N VAL A 6 24.19 -22.63 -11.97
CA VAL A 6 23.10 -21.65 -12.05
C VAL A 6 23.49 -20.58 -13.05
N SER A 7 22.71 -20.44 -14.11
CA SER A 7 22.93 -19.46 -15.18
C SER A 7 23.18 -18.09 -14.56
N GLN A 8 24.20 -17.39 -15.10
CA GLN A 8 24.62 -16.04 -14.71
C GLN A 8 23.51 -15.01 -15.02
N GLY A 9 22.44 -15.04 -14.22
CA GLY A 9 21.41 -14.03 -14.20
C GLY A 9 21.64 -13.10 -13.02
N THR A 10 21.31 -11.84 -13.15
CA THR A 10 21.40 -10.73 -12.18
C THR A 10 21.80 -11.16 -10.78
N THR A 11 22.87 -10.53 -10.22
CA THR A 11 23.27 -10.82 -8.84
C THR A 11 22.03 -10.74 -7.94
N PRO A 12 21.82 -11.65 -6.98
CA PRO A 12 20.65 -11.68 -6.11
C PRO A 12 20.31 -10.33 -5.47
N ARG A 13 21.32 -9.47 -5.30
CA ARG A 13 21.18 -8.11 -4.76
C ARG A 13 20.37 -7.16 -5.68
N PHE A 14 20.61 -7.26 -7.00
CA PHE A 14 19.86 -6.43 -7.98
C PHE A 14 18.41 -6.85 -8.10
N ALA A 15 18.11 -8.14 -8.07
CA ALA A 15 16.74 -8.62 -8.09
C ALA A 15 15.97 -8.14 -6.85
N LEU A 16 16.58 -8.21 -5.67
CA LEU A 16 16.00 -7.72 -4.42
C LEU A 16 15.78 -6.20 -4.45
N LEU A 17 16.70 -5.43 -5.02
CA LEU A 17 16.55 -3.98 -5.17
C LEU A 17 15.36 -3.64 -6.08
N ILE A 18 15.22 -4.32 -7.21
CA ILE A 18 14.11 -4.07 -8.15
C ILE A 18 12.77 -4.44 -7.52
N VAL A 19 12.71 -5.57 -6.81
CA VAL A 19 11.51 -5.95 -6.05
C VAL A 19 11.16 -4.90 -5.01
N PHE A 20 12.16 -4.43 -4.24
CA PHE A 20 11.97 -3.36 -3.28
C PHE A 20 11.41 -2.11 -3.97
N LEU A 21 12.03 -1.65 -5.07
CA LEU A 21 11.59 -0.47 -5.80
C LEU A 21 10.17 -0.65 -6.37
N THR A 22 9.85 -1.84 -6.91
CA THR A 22 8.50 -2.12 -7.41
C THR A 22 7.45 -2.00 -6.30
N VAL A 23 7.66 -2.70 -5.20
CA VAL A 23 6.73 -2.65 -4.05
C VAL A 23 6.68 -1.25 -3.44
N PHE A 24 7.83 -0.60 -3.31
CA PHE A 24 7.92 0.77 -2.80
C PHE A 24 7.12 1.75 -3.66
N ILE A 25 7.25 1.68 -4.99
CA ILE A 25 6.56 2.60 -5.90
C ILE A 25 5.06 2.31 -5.96
N ASP A 26 4.64 1.04 -5.91
CA ASP A 26 3.22 0.69 -5.80
C ASP A 26 2.60 1.28 -4.52
N LEU A 27 3.29 1.15 -3.39
CA LEU A 27 2.84 1.67 -2.10
C LEU A 27 2.95 3.19 -2.02
N LEU A 28 3.96 3.76 -2.65
CA LEU A 28 4.14 5.20 -2.77
C LEU A 28 3.00 5.81 -3.59
N GLY A 29 2.58 5.18 -4.70
CA GLY A 29 1.42 5.60 -5.47
C GLY A 29 0.12 5.58 -4.65
N PHE A 30 -0.05 4.59 -3.78
CA PHE A 30 -1.14 4.56 -2.80
C PHE A 30 -1.01 5.72 -1.81
N GLY A 31 0.16 5.88 -1.18
CA GLY A 31 0.43 6.92 -0.18
C GLY A 31 0.34 8.36 -0.72
N ILE A 32 0.61 8.57 -2.02
CA ILE A 32 0.44 9.87 -2.68
C ILE A 32 -1.04 10.24 -2.80
N VAL A 33 -1.88 9.31 -3.25
CA VAL A 33 -3.30 9.58 -3.51
C VAL A 33 -4.11 9.68 -2.22
N LEU A 34 -3.73 8.93 -1.20
CA LEU A 34 -4.49 8.76 0.03
C LEU A 34 -4.82 10.08 0.76
N PRO A 35 -3.86 10.96 1.08
CA PRO A 35 -4.14 12.18 1.83
C PRO A 35 -4.91 13.24 1.04
N VAL A 36 -4.81 13.22 -0.29
CA VAL A 36 -5.44 14.24 -1.16
C VAL A 36 -6.80 13.81 -1.70
N MET A 37 -7.13 12.52 -1.69
CA MET A 37 -8.36 12.00 -2.30
C MET A 37 -9.65 12.59 -1.68
N PRO A 38 -9.81 12.76 -0.36
CA PRO A 38 -10.98 13.43 0.20
C PRO A 38 -11.15 14.85 -0.34
N ARG A 39 -10.08 15.65 -0.30
CA ARG A 39 -10.06 17.03 -0.83
C ARG A 39 -10.45 17.09 -2.31
N GLN A 40 -10.00 16.12 -3.11
CA GLN A 40 -10.27 16.08 -4.54
C GLN A 40 -11.67 15.56 -4.86
N ALA A 41 -12.28 14.73 -4.01
CA ALA A 41 -13.64 14.22 -4.18
C ALA A 41 -14.71 15.21 -3.67
N GLU A 42 -14.44 15.93 -2.56
CA GLU A 42 -15.39 16.84 -1.92
C GLU A 42 -16.03 17.87 -2.88
N PRO A 43 -15.31 18.57 -3.78
CA PRO A 43 -15.94 19.52 -4.70
C PRO A 43 -16.95 18.87 -5.64
N TYR A 44 -16.70 17.66 -6.12
CA TYR A 44 -17.63 16.91 -6.97
C TYR A 44 -18.85 16.43 -6.20
N LEU A 45 -18.66 16.00 -4.94
CA LEU A 45 -19.77 15.60 -4.07
C LEU A 45 -20.66 16.78 -3.72
N SER A 46 -20.06 17.95 -3.48
CA SER A 46 -20.79 19.20 -3.25
C SER A 46 -21.57 19.65 -4.49
N ALA A 47 -20.99 19.53 -5.69
CA ALA A 47 -21.68 19.85 -6.95
C ALA A 47 -22.88 18.93 -7.23
N LEU A 48 -22.92 17.75 -6.63
CA LEU A 48 -24.06 16.82 -6.70
C LEU A 48 -25.01 16.94 -5.51
N GLU A 49 -24.82 17.94 -4.64
CA GLU A 49 -25.64 18.17 -3.44
C GLU A 49 -25.73 16.94 -2.51
N VAL A 50 -24.65 16.12 -2.50
CA VAL A 50 -24.60 14.92 -1.65
C VAL A 50 -24.47 15.33 -0.18
N SER A 51 -25.30 14.73 0.69
CA SER A 51 -25.23 14.99 2.13
C SER A 51 -23.86 14.59 2.72
N GLU A 52 -23.42 15.26 3.77
CA GLU A 52 -22.10 14.99 4.41
C GLU A 52 -21.93 13.53 4.81
N VAL A 53 -22.98 12.88 5.31
CA VAL A 53 -22.96 11.46 5.70
C VAL A 53 -22.72 10.58 4.47
N ALA A 54 -23.45 10.84 3.37
CA ALA A 54 -23.27 10.07 2.13
C ALA A 54 -21.90 10.35 1.48
N ALA A 55 -21.43 11.61 1.52
CA ALA A 55 -20.10 11.98 1.05
C ALA A 55 -19.00 11.22 1.80
N GLY A 56 -19.09 11.13 3.13
CA GLY A 56 -18.20 10.30 3.94
C GLY A 56 -18.20 8.83 3.52
N GLY A 57 -19.40 8.28 3.24
CA GLY A 57 -19.55 6.92 2.74
C GLY A 57 -18.88 6.70 1.37
N ILE A 58 -19.08 7.61 0.43
CA ILE A 58 -18.48 7.54 -0.92
C ILE A 58 -16.96 7.62 -0.84
N ILE A 59 -16.41 8.55 -0.05
CA ILE A 59 -14.96 8.64 0.19
C ILE A 59 -14.46 7.35 0.82
N GLY A 60 -15.16 6.79 1.80
CA GLY A 60 -14.82 5.49 2.40
C GLY A 60 -14.78 4.35 1.38
N VAL A 61 -15.71 4.32 0.41
CA VAL A 61 -15.70 3.36 -0.70
C VAL A 61 -14.49 3.56 -1.60
N LEU A 62 -14.14 4.80 -1.96
CA LEU A 62 -12.95 5.13 -2.76
C LEU A 62 -11.65 4.65 -2.10
N PHE A 63 -11.57 4.69 -0.77
CA PHE A 63 -10.45 4.12 -0.01
C PHE A 63 -10.46 2.60 0.00
N SER A 64 -11.57 2.02 0.42
CA SER A 64 -11.64 0.59 0.72
C SER A 64 -11.63 -0.28 -0.53
N VAL A 65 -12.15 0.20 -1.66
CA VAL A 65 -12.19 -0.58 -2.91
C VAL A 65 -10.79 -0.93 -3.43
N PHE A 66 -9.82 -0.04 -3.30
CA PHE A 66 -8.43 -0.32 -3.66
C PHE A 66 -7.90 -1.52 -2.85
N SER A 67 -8.02 -1.46 -1.54
CA SER A 67 -7.55 -2.53 -0.64
C SER A 67 -8.32 -3.83 -0.83
N LEU A 68 -9.63 -3.74 -1.10
CA LEU A 68 -10.46 -4.90 -1.40
C LEU A 68 -10.00 -5.59 -2.69
N MET A 69 -9.74 -4.84 -3.76
CA MET A 69 -9.24 -5.39 -5.02
C MET A 69 -7.84 -5.99 -4.82
N GLN A 70 -6.96 -5.32 -4.09
CA GLN A 70 -5.64 -5.85 -3.76
C GLN A 70 -5.73 -7.16 -2.98
N PHE A 71 -6.64 -7.26 -2.02
CA PHE A 71 -6.88 -8.49 -1.25
C PHE A 71 -7.38 -9.64 -2.14
N ILE A 72 -8.38 -9.39 -3.00
CA ILE A 72 -8.96 -10.42 -3.88
C ILE A 72 -7.95 -10.88 -4.93
N PHE A 73 -7.21 -9.97 -5.53
CA PHE A 73 -6.33 -10.26 -6.65
C PHE A 73 -4.91 -10.71 -6.24
N SER A 74 -4.46 -10.44 -5.02
CA SER A 74 -3.13 -10.84 -4.56
C SER A 74 -2.85 -12.35 -4.70
N PRO A 75 -3.73 -13.29 -4.29
CA PRO A 75 -3.52 -14.71 -4.53
C PRO A 75 -3.61 -15.10 -6.01
N ILE A 76 -4.33 -14.34 -6.83
CA ILE A 76 -4.42 -14.57 -8.29
C ILE A 76 -3.09 -14.18 -8.93
N TRP A 77 -2.57 -12.99 -8.65
CA TRP A 77 -1.27 -12.51 -9.12
C TRP A 77 -0.12 -13.43 -8.70
N GLY A 78 -0.12 -13.89 -7.45
CA GLY A 78 0.87 -14.87 -6.97
C GLY A 78 0.91 -16.11 -7.87
N ARG A 79 -0.25 -16.71 -8.16
CA ARG A 79 -0.34 -17.92 -9.01
C ARG A 79 -0.02 -17.68 -10.48
N LEU A 80 -0.51 -16.56 -11.03
CA LEU A 80 -0.16 -16.20 -12.40
C LEU A 80 1.36 -16.03 -12.53
N SER A 81 2.00 -15.44 -11.50
CA SER A 81 3.46 -15.29 -11.49
C SER A 81 4.19 -16.62 -11.39
N ASP A 82 3.61 -17.62 -10.70
CA ASP A 82 4.13 -18.98 -10.68
C ASP A 82 4.01 -19.67 -12.05
N ARG A 83 2.96 -19.36 -12.82
CA ARG A 83 2.69 -19.98 -14.11
C ARG A 83 3.41 -19.30 -15.27
N PHE A 84 3.32 -17.98 -15.35
CA PHE A 84 3.81 -17.19 -16.50
C PHE A 84 5.19 -16.58 -16.28
N GLY A 85 5.69 -16.59 -15.06
CA GLY A 85 6.95 -15.96 -14.68
C GLY A 85 6.74 -14.72 -13.81
N ARG A 86 7.79 -14.35 -13.06
CA ARG A 86 7.76 -13.19 -12.15
C ARG A 86 7.79 -11.88 -12.92
N LYS A 87 8.70 -11.79 -13.91
CA LYS A 87 8.92 -10.57 -14.70
C LYS A 87 7.68 -10.11 -15.46
N PRO A 88 6.97 -10.94 -16.23
CA PRO A 88 5.77 -10.51 -16.95
C PRO A 88 4.67 -9.97 -16.05
N LEU A 89 4.51 -10.59 -14.87
CA LEU A 89 3.47 -10.17 -13.92
C LEU A 89 3.82 -8.84 -13.24
N LEU A 90 5.09 -8.61 -12.89
CA LEU A 90 5.53 -7.32 -12.37
C LEU A 90 5.38 -6.21 -13.40
N ILE A 91 5.71 -6.48 -14.67
CA ILE A 91 5.51 -5.53 -15.78
C ILE A 91 4.03 -5.19 -15.94
N LEU A 92 3.14 -6.19 -15.95
CA LEU A 92 1.71 -5.99 -16.10
C LEU A 92 1.12 -5.19 -14.91
N SER A 93 1.57 -5.48 -13.70
CA SER A 93 1.21 -4.74 -12.49
C SER A 93 1.59 -3.26 -12.60
N LEU A 94 2.87 -2.98 -12.92
CA LEU A 94 3.37 -1.61 -13.04
C LEU A 94 2.72 -0.84 -14.20
N LEU A 95 2.47 -1.51 -15.32
CA LEU A 95 1.72 -0.92 -16.44
C LEU A 95 0.30 -0.52 -16.01
N GLY A 96 -0.38 -1.38 -15.26
CA GLY A 96 -1.67 -1.07 -14.66
C GLY A 96 -1.59 0.14 -13.73
N SER A 97 -0.58 0.22 -12.87
CA SER A 97 -0.35 1.37 -11.98
C SER A 97 -0.16 2.67 -12.78
N VAL A 98 0.65 2.64 -13.86
CA VAL A 98 0.82 3.80 -14.76
C VAL A 98 -0.53 4.28 -15.31
N VAL A 99 -1.31 3.36 -15.87
CA VAL A 99 -2.59 3.68 -16.54
C VAL A 99 -3.62 4.21 -15.52
N PHE A 100 -3.77 3.52 -14.39
CA PHE A 100 -4.83 3.87 -13.44
C PHE A 100 -4.50 5.10 -12.60
N TYR A 101 -3.23 5.42 -12.32
CA TYR A 101 -2.86 6.70 -11.71
C TYR A 101 -2.99 7.87 -12.70
N ALA A 102 -2.67 7.67 -13.99
CA ALA A 102 -2.95 8.66 -15.02
C ALA A 102 -4.46 8.92 -15.14
N LEU A 103 -5.28 7.85 -15.15
CA LEU A 103 -6.73 7.96 -15.16
C LEU A 103 -7.29 8.69 -13.95
N TYR A 104 -6.71 8.46 -12.75
CA TYR A 104 -7.06 9.21 -11.56
C TYR A 104 -6.78 10.71 -11.74
N GLY A 105 -5.57 11.07 -12.25
CA GLY A 105 -5.21 12.46 -12.54
C GLY A 105 -6.17 13.10 -13.56
N TYR A 106 -6.57 12.36 -14.58
CA TYR A 106 -7.58 12.84 -15.53
C TYR A 106 -8.95 13.03 -14.86
N ALA A 107 -9.41 12.08 -14.07
CA ALA A 107 -10.70 12.16 -13.37
C ALA A 107 -10.83 13.41 -12.51
N VAL A 108 -9.80 13.75 -11.74
CA VAL A 108 -9.79 14.95 -10.89
C VAL A 108 -9.54 16.26 -11.64
N SER A 109 -9.31 16.22 -12.94
CA SER A 109 -9.20 17.39 -13.80
C SER A 109 -10.49 17.75 -14.52
N LEU A 110 -11.52 16.92 -14.41
CA LEU A 110 -12.81 17.16 -15.06
C LEU A 110 -13.53 18.35 -14.44
N PRO A 111 -14.32 19.10 -15.22
CA PRO A 111 -15.14 20.19 -14.70
C PRO A 111 -16.25 19.66 -13.78
N PHE A 112 -16.71 20.49 -12.85
CA PHE A 112 -17.70 20.09 -11.82
C PHE A 112 -19.06 19.72 -12.42
N GLU A 113 -19.40 20.22 -13.61
CA GLU A 113 -20.59 19.82 -14.36
C GLU A 113 -20.57 18.31 -14.71
N GLN A 114 -19.39 17.70 -14.74
CA GLN A 114 -19.20 16.28 -14.98
C GLN A 114 -18.87 15.50 -13.70
N ALA A 115 -19.38 15.95 -12.55
CA ALA A 115 -19.07 15.38 -11.24
C ALA A 115 -19.34 13.86 -11.15
N GLN A 116 -20.44 13.38 -11.74
CA GLN A 116 -20.76 11.94 -11.76
C GLN A 116 -19.70 11.14 -12.53
N LEU A 117 -19.25 11.66 -13.68
CA LEU A 117 -18.22 11.03 -14.48
C LEU A 117 -16.86 11.05 -13.73
N ALA A 118 -16.53 12.18 -13.11
CA ALA A 118 -15.32 12.33 -12.31
C ALA A 118 -15.23 11.29 -11.18
N LEU A 119 -16.28 11.22 -10.36
CA LEU A 119 -16.35 10.24 -9.25
C LEU A 119 -16.35 8.80 -9.76
N GLY A 120 -17.05 8.51 -10.86
CA GLY A 120 -17.06 7.20 -11.51
C GLY A 120 -15.67 6.78 -11.99
N LEU A 121 -14.94 7.69 -12.64
CA LEU A 121 -13.56 7.45 -13.09
C LEU A 121 -12.58 7.36 -11.92
N MET A 122 -12.75 8.16 -10.86
CA MET A 122 -11.98 8.00 -9.63
C MET A 122 -12.18 6.59 -9.05
N LEU A 123 -13.42 6.12 -8.93
CA LEU A 123 -13.73 4.78 -8.44
C LEU A 123 -13.11 3.70 -9.35
N PHE A 124 -13.27 3.82 -10.66
CA PHE A 124 -12.71 2.87 -11.62
C PHE A 124 -11.18 2.84 -11.57
N SER A 125 -10.54 4.00 -11.42
CA SER A 125 -9.09 4.08 -11.25
C SER A 125 -8.62 3.39 -9.96
N ARG A 126 -9.38 3.52 -8.86
CA ARG A 126 -9.07 2.85 -7.59
C ARG A 126 -9.22 1.34 -7.67
N ILE A 127 -10.27 0.85 -8.38
CA ILE A 127 -10.44 -0.58 -8.67
C ILE A 127 -9.24 -1.11 -9.46
N GLY A 128 -8.90 -0.44 -10.55
CA GLY A 128 -7.82 -0.87 -11.43
C GLY A 128 -6.44 -0.79 -10.77
N ALA A 129 -6.16 0.29 -10.04
CA ALA A 129 -4.92 0.43 -9.28
C ALA A 129 -4.80 -0.64 -8.17
N GLY A 130 -5.91 -1.00 -7.51
CA GLY A 130 -5.94 -2.07 -6.51
C GLY A 130 -5.66 -3.45 -7.12
N ILE A 131 -6.23 -3.74 -8.31
CA ILE A 131 -5.93 -4.96 -9.07
C ILE A 131 -4.45 -4.99 -9.46
N ALA A 132 -3.94 -3.88 -10.00
CA ALA A 132 -2.54 -3.74 -10.39
C ALA A 132 -1.60 -3.87 -9.18
N GLY A 133 -1.87 -3.16 -8.09
CA GLY A 133 -1.07 -3.17 -6.85
C GLY A 133 -1.11 -4.48 -6.05
N ALA A 134 -1.82 -5.51 -6.53
CA ALA A 134 -1.80 -6.85 -5.94
C ALA A 134 -0.45 -7.59 -6.15
N SER A 135 0.60 -6.86 -6.54
CA SER A 135 1.95 -7.36 -6.85
C SER A 135 2.76 -7.86 -5.65
N VAL A 136 2.35 -7.52 -4.42
CA VAL A 136 3.07 -7.88 -3.18
C VAL A 136 3.30 -9.40 -3.06
N GLY A 137 2.31 -10.21 -3.48
CA GLY A 137 2.45 -11.68 -3.54
C GLY A 137 3.55 -12.13 -4.51
N THR A 138 3.62 -11.50 -5.68
CA THR A 138 4.69 -11.75 -6.68
C THR A 138 6.05 -11.31 -6.16
N ALA A 139 6.10 -10.15 -5.51
CA ALA A 139 7.32 -9.63 -4.89
C ALA A 139 7.86 -10.57 -3.80
N ALA A 140 6.98 -11.07 -2.94
CA ALA A 140 7.34 -12.08 -1.92
C ALA A 140 7.89 -13.37 -2.55
N ALA A 141 7.30 -13.79 -3.66
CA ALA A 141 7.77 -14.97 -4.40
C ALA A 141 9.16 -14.74 -5.02
N VAL A 142 9.42 -13.58 -5.63
CA VAL A 142 10.78 -13.22 -6.13
C VAL A 142 11.80 -13.26 -4.98
N ILE A 143 11.46 -12.69 -3.84
CA ILE A 143 12.35 -12.74 -2.66
C ILE A 143 12.63 -14.18 -2.27
N ALA A 144 11.59 -15.04 -2.24
CA ALA A 144 11.75 -16.46 -1.91
C ALA A 144 12.62 -17.22 -2.94
N ASP A 145 12.54 -16.85 -4.21
CA ASP A 145 13.35 -17.44 -5.28
C ASP A 145 14.82 -16.98 -5.24
N CYS A 146 15.08 -15.75 -4.78
CA CYS A 146 16.41 -15.13 -4.72
C CYS A 146 17.12 -15.28 -3.36
N THR A 147 16.47 -15.87 -2.35
CA THR A 147 17.03 -15.99 -0.99
C THR A 147 17.06 -17.42 -0.49
N THR A 148 18.10 -17.79 0.27
CA THR A 148 18.10 -19.05 1.03
C THR A 148 17.11 -18.99 2.20
N PRO A 149 16.65 -20.15 2.73
CA PRO A 149 15.72 -20.18 3.86
C PRO A 149 16.17 -19.32 5.05
N GLU A 150 17.49 -19.32 5.37
CA GLU A 150 18.07 -18.58 6.50
C GLU A 150 18.05 -17.06 6.29
N ARG A 151 18.08 -16.61 5.03
CA ARG A 151 18.08 -15.19 4.65
C ARG A 151 16.69 -14.67 4.25
N ARG A 152 15.71 -15.55 4.12
CA ARG A 152 14.36 -15.22 3.65
C ARG A 152 13.67 -14.17 4.51
N ALA A 153 13.79 -14.29 5.84
CA ALA A 153 13.23 -13.29 6.76
C ALA A 153 13.79 -11.88 6.51
N ARG A 154 15.11 -11.77 6.20
CA ARG A 154 15.72 -10.48 5.84
C ARG A 154 15.23 -9.94 4.50
N GLY A 155 14.99 -10.83 3.53
CA GLY A 155 14.41 -10.47 2.25
C GLY A 155 12.97 -9.94 2.43
N MET A 156 12.14 -10.64 3.18
CA MET A 156 10.75 -10.24 3.45
C MET A 156 10.67 -8.90 4.21
N ALA A 157 11.65 -8.59 5.07
CA ALA A 157 11.72 -7.30 5.74
C ALA A 157 11.83 -6.11 4.75
N LEU A 158 12.31 -6.32 3.51
CA LEU A 158 12.32 -5.27 2.47
C LEU A 158 10.91 -4.82 2.09
N ILE A 159 9.94 -5.74 2.09
CA ILE A 159 8.53 -5.39 1.84
C ILE A 159 8.04 -4.46 2.95
N GLY A 160 8.31 -4.79 4.21
CA GLY A 160 7.92 -3.93 5.34
C GLY A 160 8.58 -2.54 5.29
N ILE A 161 9.87 -2.48 4.90
CA ILE A 161 10.58 -1.21 4.71
C ILE A 161 9.96 -0.42 3.56
N ALA A 162 9.58 -1.08 2.45
CA ALA A 162 8.91 -0.44 1.32
C ALA A 162 7.54 0.14 1.74
N PHE A 163 6.77 -0.58 2.56
CA PHE A 163 5.53 -0.07 3.14
C PHE A 163 5.77 1.21 3.98
N GLY A 164 6.67 1.14 4.96
CA GLY A 164 6.97 2.29 5.81
C GLY A 164 7.47 3.50 5.01
N ALA A 165 8.38 3.27 4.06
CA ALA A 165 8.90 4.33 3.20
C ALA A 165 7.82 4.93 2.27
N GLY A 166 6.93 4.09 1.69
CA GLY A 166 5.82 4.53 0.85
C GLY A 166 4.84 5.42 1.62
N PHE A 167 4.50 5.02 2.83
CA PHE A 167 3.65 5.82 3.72
C PHE A 167 4.29 7.13 4.16
N THR A 168 5.60 7.14 4.40
CA THR A 168 6.32 8.34 4.82
C THR A 168 6.48 9.34 3.69
N LEU A 169 6.93 8.85 2.53
CA LEU A 169 7.27 9.70 1.40
C LEU A 169 6.06 10.03 0.52
N GLY A 170 4.99 9.21 0.56
CA GLY A 170 3.79 9.43 -0.23
C GLY A 170 3.18 10.82 -0.04
N PRO A 171 2.83 11.23 1.18
CA PRO A 171 2.29 12.56 1.45
C PRO A 171 3.24 13.69 1.05
N LEU A 172 4.55 13.55 1.32
CA LEU A 172 5.54 14.54 0.91
C LEU A 172 5.61 14.69 -0.62
N ILE A 173 5.56 13.58 -1.34
CA ILE A 173 5.58 13.58 -2.80
C ILE A 173 4.25 14.14 -3.35
N ALA A 174 3.12 13.90 -2.67
CA ALA A 174 1.84 14.54 -3.00
C ALA A 174 1.94 16.06 -2.89
N TYR A 175 2.50 16.57 -1.79
CA TYR A 175 2.75 17.99 -1.59
C TYR A 175 3.63 18.58 -2.69
N PHE A 176 4.79 17.97 -2.97
CA PHE A 176 5.66 18.40 -4.06
C PHE A 176 5.00 18.27 -5.44
N GLY A 177 4.15 17.27 -5.64
CA GLY A 177 3.38 17.10 -6.86
C GLY A 177 2.41 18.23 -7.09
N LEU A 178 1.69 18.69 -6.08
CA LEU A 178 0.81 19.84 -6.16
C LEU A 178 1.62 21.12 -6.44
N ALA A 179 2.68 21.37 -5.68
CA ALA A 179 3.54 22.53 -5.85
C ALA A 179 4.18 22.59 -7.26
N LEU A 180 4.66 21.46 -7.80
CA LEU A 180 5.28 21.38 -9.13
C LEU A 180 4.30 21.71 -10.26
N PHE A 181 3.03 21.37 -10.10
CA PHE A 181 1.97 21.58 -11.10
C PHE A 181 1.03 22.76 -10.78
N ASN A 182 1.52 23.74 -10.02
CA ASN A 182 0.78 24.96 -9.65
C ASN A 182 -0.58 24.64 -8.98
N GLU A 183 -0.58 23.80 -8.00
CA GLU A 183 -1.74 23.35 -7.21
C GLU A 183 -2.85 22.68 -8.04
N ARG A 184 -2.55 22.25 -9.26
CA ARG A 184 -3.54 21.56 -10.10
C ARG A 184 -3.80 20.15 -9.59
N PRO A 185 -5.07 19.75 -9.38
CA PRO A 185 -5.43 18.45 -8.78
C PRO A 185 -4.85 17.24 -9.52
N TRP A 186 -4.73 17.31 -10.85
CA TRP A 186 -4.21 16.20 -11.65
C TRP A 186 -2.71 15.92 -11.42
N GLY A 187 -1.95 16.88 -10.87
CA GLY A 187 -0.51 16.76 -10.65
C GLY A 187 -0.14 15.55 -9.77
N VAL A 188 -0.99 15.24 -8.79
CA VAL A 188 -0.81 14.09 -7.90
C VAL A 188 -0.88 12.76 -8.68
N GLY A 189 -1.89 12.59 -9.51
CA GLY A 189 -2.04 11.40 -10.35
C GLY A 189 -0.95 11.28 -11.41
N ALA A 190 -0.56 12.42 -12.02
CA ALA A 190 0.52 12.46 -12.99
C ALA A 190 1.87 12.06 -12.38
N LEU A 191 2.19 12.55 -11.18
CA LEU A 191 3.42 12.19 -10.50
C LEU A 191 3.44 10.71 -10.07
N ALA A 192 2.34 10.19 -9.53
CA ALA A 192 2.20 8.77 -9.21
C ALA A 192 2.36 7.88 -10.46
N SER A 193 1.75 8.29 -11.58
CA SER A 193 1.89 7.61 -12.87
C SER A 193 3.33 7.65 -13.39
N LEU A 194 4.00 8.79 -13.32
CA LEU A 194 5.40 8.95 -13.74
C LEU A 194 6.34 8.07 -12.91
N LEU A 195 6.17 8.02 -11.61
CA LEU A 195 6.96 7.15 -10.74
C LEU A 195 6.73 5.67 -11.06
N SER A 196 5.47 5.28 -11.31
CA SER A 196 5.13 3.93 -11.76
C SER A 196 5.74 3.63 -13.13
N LEU A 197 5.81 4.59 -14.05
CA LEU A 197 6.48 4.45 -15.34
C LEU A 197 7.99 4.23 -15.17
N VAL A 198 8.64 4.95 -14.28
CA VAL A 198 10.08 4.73 -13.97
C VAL A 198 10.29 3.31 -13.45
N ALA A 199 9.44 2.81 -12.53
CA ALA A 199 9.54 1.43 -12.06
C ALA A 199 9.27 0.42 -13.19
N LEU A 200 8.30 0.68 -14.06
CA LEU A 200 8.00 -0.14 -15.23
C LEU A 200 9.24 -0.26 -16.15
N LEU A 201 9.87 0.86 -16.46
CA LEU A 201 11.08 0.87 -17.30
C LEU A 201 12.23 0.08 -16.63
N LEU A 202 12.44 0.25 -15.33
CA LEU A 202 13.41 -0.55 -14.57
C LEU A 202 13.05 -2.04 -14.61
N ALA A 203 11.78 -2.40 -14.45
CA ALA A 203 11.34 -3.79 -14.54
C ALA A 203 11.54 -4.38 -15.94
N VAL A 204 11.28 -3.61 -17.00
CA VAL A 204 11.45 -4.06 -18.39
C VAL A 204 12.93 -4.26 -18.73
N PHE A 205 13.78 -3.27 -18.47
CA PHE A 205 15.15 -3.23 -18.97
C PHE A 205 16.17 -3.86 -18.02
N VAL A 206 15.94 -3.80 -16.71
CA VAL A 206 16.94 -4.23 -15.71
C VAL A 206 16.55 -5.54 -15.03
N PHE A 207 15.24 -5.77 -14.75
CA PHE A 207 14.82 -6.98 -14.06
C PHE A 207 14.89 -8.20 -14.99
N ARG A 208 15.51 -9.28 -14.50
CA ARG A 208 15.55 -10.57 -15.18
C ARG A 208 14.63 -11.56 -14.49
N GLU A 209 14.09 -12.50 -15.26
CA GLU A 209 13.24 -13.56 -14.74
C GLU A 209 13.95 -14.35 -13.63
N THR A 210 13.29 -14.53 -12.51
CA THR A 210 13.83 -15.23 -11.34
C THR A 210 13.18 -16.59 -11.10
N ARG A 211 12.11 -16.88 -11.82
CA ARG A 211 11.41 -18.16 -11.71
C ARG A 211 12.34 -19.32 -12.09
N VAL A 212 12.44 -20.32 -11.22
CA VAL A 212 13.15 -21.56 -11.51
C VAL A 212 12.19 -22.55 -12.20
N PRO A 213 12.45 -22.97 -13.45
CA PRO A 213 11.64 -23.99 -14.13
C PRO A 213 11.60 -25.29 -13.31
N GLY A 214 10.43 -25.95 -13.25
CA GLY A 214 10.29 -27.25 -12.57
C GLY A 214 9.85 -27.19 -11.10
N ARG A 215 9.81 -26.03 -10.46
CA ARG A 215 9.09 -25.89 -9.18
C ARG A 215 7.59 -25.89 -9.50
N THR A 216 6.92 -26.98 -9.20
CA THR A 216 5.47 -27.14 -9.39
C THR A 216 4.76 -26.04 -8.60
N ALA A 217 4.00 -25.21 -9.33
CA ALA A 217 3.04 -24.31 -8.72
C ALA A 217 2.14 -25.10 -7.78
N ALA A 218 1.85 -24.56 -6.61
CA ALA A 218 0.94 -25.17 -5.66
C ALA A 218 -0.39 -25.51 -6.38
N LYS A 219 -0.72 -26.79 -6.43
CA LYS A 219 -1.81 -27.36 -7.27
C LYS A 219 -3.22 -26.91 -6.87
N GLU A 220 -3.40 -26.21 -5.77
CA GLU A 220 -4.74 -25.93 -5.27
C GLU A 220 -5.07 -24.45 -5.27
N PHE A 221 -6.21 -24.12 -5.89
CA PHE A 221 -6.94 -22.89 -5.69
C PHE A 221 -7.20 -22.69 -4.20
N PHE A 222 -7.37 -21.42 -3.78
CA PHE A 222 -7.74 -21.02 -2.43
C PHE A 222 -8.73 -22.05 -1.83
N SER A 223 -8.23 -22.92 -0.97
CA SER A 223 -9.06 -23.92 -0.30
C SER A 223 -9.65 -23.27 0.95
N MET A 224 -10.92 -22.94 0.89
CA MET A 224 -11.66 -22.42 2.05
C MET A 224 -11.51 -23.34 3.27
N SER A 225 -11.50 -24.64 3.05
CA SER A 225 -11.33 -25.62 4.14
C SER A 225 -9.95 -25.50 4.81
N ARG A 226 -8.88 -25.29 4.04
CA ARG A 226 -7.54 -25.03 4.59
C ARG A 226 -7.47 -23.70 5.33
N THR A 227 -8.04 -22.66 4.76
CA THR A 227 -8.09 -21.36 5.43
C THR A 227 -8.82 -21.46 6.76
N VAL A 228 -9.98 -22.10 6.78
CA VAL A 228 -10.74 -22.33 8.01
C VAL A 228 -9.95 -23.23 9.01
N SER A 229 -9.25 -24.25 8.54
CA SER A 229 -8.44 -25.09 9.43
C SER A 229 -7.26 -24.33 10.05
N VAL A 230 -6.61 -23.44 9.30
CA VAL A 230 -5.55 -22.57 9.82
C VAL A 230 -6.09 -21.56 10.84
N LEU A 231 -7.24 -20.93 10.54
CA LEU A 231 -7.91 -20.01 11.46
C LEU A 231 -8.37 -20.70 12.76
N ARG A 232 -8.69 -21.98 12.70
CA ARG A 232 -9.06 -22.80 13.88
C ARG A 232 -7.85 -23.20 14.75
N MET A 233 -6.61 -23.03 14.28
CA MET A 233 -5.43 -23.22 15.12
C MET A 233 -5.34 -22.09 16.15
N PRO A 234 -5.47 -22.35 17.48
CA PRO A 234 -5.64 -21.26 18.47
C PRO A 234 -4.53 -20.21 18.43
N ALA A 235 -3.26 -20.64 18.28
CA ALA A 235 -2.12 -19.75 18.22
C ALA A 235 -2.12 -18.90 16.92
N VAL A 236 -2.40 -19.52 15.77
CA VAL A 236 -2.35 -18.85 14.47
C VAL A 236 -3.58 -17.96 14.25
N GLY A 237 -4.76 -18.49 14.57
CA GLY A 237 -6.02 -17.73 14.46
C GLY A 237 -6.04 -16.50 15.37
N GLY A 238 -5.53 -16.64 16.60
CA GLY A 238 -5.39 -15.52 17.53
C GLY A 238 -4.45 -14.42 17.00
N LEU A 239 -3.29 -14.79 16.44
CA LEU A 239 -2.35 -13.86 15.85
C LEU A 239 -2.94 -13.14 14.63
N ILE A 240 -3.66 -13.87 13.77
CA ILE A 240 -4.34 -13.29 12.60
C ILE A 240 -5.40 -12.28 13.04
N LEU A 241 -6.19 -12.63 14.07
CA LEU A 241 -7.21 -11.72 14.61
C LEU A 241 -6.58 -10.45 15.20
N ILE A 242 -5.53 -10.58 16.01
CA ILE A 242 -4.81 -9.44 16.59
C ILE A 242 -4.25 -8.55 15.48
N TYR A 243 -3.62 -9.13 14.48
CA TYR A 243 -3.08 -8.40 13.34
C TYR A 243 -4.20 -7.69 12.56
N PHE A 244 -5.32 -8.37 12.30
CA PHE A 244 -6.49 -7.78 11.65
C PHE A 244 -7.01 -6.57 12.43
N LEU A 245 -7.22 -6.70 13.74
CA LEU A 245 -7.72 -5.63 14.59
C LEU A 245 -6.74 -4.44 14.64
N ALA A 246 -5.44 -4.70 14.70
CA ALA A 246 -4.42 -3.66 14.68
C ALA A 246 -4.42 -2.88 13.36
N ILE A 247 -4.42 -3.57 12.22
CA ILE A 247 -4.47 -2.93 10.90
C ILE A 247 -5.81 -2.22 10.68
N PHE A 248 -6.92 -2.82 11.10
CA PHE A 248 -8.24 -2.20 11.03
C PHE A 248 -8.30 -0.87 11.81
N SER A 249 -7.76 -0.86 13.04
CA SER A 249 -7.70 0.35 13.86
C SER A 249 -6.80 1.42 13.25
N PHE A 250 -5.64 1.03 12.73
CA PHE A 250 -4.71 1.94 12.04
C PHE A 250 -5.34 2.52 10.76
N ALA A 251 -6.00 1.70 9.95
CA ALA A 251 -6.65 2.15 8.72
C ALA A 251 -7.80 3.16 9.00
N ASN A 252 -8.58 2.94 10.07
CA ASN A 252 -9.60 3.92 10.49
C ASN A 252 -8.97 5.24 10.94
N PHE A 253 -7.91 5.18 11.75
CA PHE A 253 -7.16 6.36 12.15
C PHE A 253 -6.66 7.14 10.92
N GLU A 254 -6.02 6.46 9.98
CA GLU A 254 -5.47 7.05 8.77
C GLU A 254 -6.55 7.71 7.90
N ALA A 255 -7.68 7.03 7.67
CA ALA A 255 -8.78 7.54 6.87
C ALA A 255 -9.48 8.77 7.47
N THR A 256 -9.44 8.93 8.80
CA THR A 256 -10.12 9.99 9.51
C THR A 256 -9.21 11.13 9.94
N LEU A 257 -7.90 10.92 9.97
CA LEU A 257 -6.91 11.85 10.53
C LEU A 257 -7.00 13.25 9.92
N ALA A 258 -6.98 13.38 8.60
CA ALA A 258 -7.02 14.67 7.93
C ALA A 258 -8.30 15.47 8.23
N ARG A 259 -9.44 14.78 8.32
CA ARG A 259 -10.72 15.41 8.72
C ARG A 259 -10.70 15.85 10.19
N PHE A 260 -10.14 15.00 11.05
CA PHE A 260 -10.01 15.31 12.47
C PHE A 260 -9.12 16.52 12.71
N THR A 261 -7.92 16.57 12.12
CA THR A 261 -6.98 17.69 12.28
C THR A 261 -7.56 19.00 11.76
N ARG A 262 -8.31 18.95 10.65
CA ARG A 262 -9.03 20.11 10.13
C ARG A 262 -10.13 20.59 11.08
N ALA A 263 -10.96 19.66 11.57
CA ALA A 263 -12.08 20.00 12.46
C ALA A 263 -11.64 20.45 13.85
N ALA A 264 -10.61 19.80 14.42
CA ALA A 264 -10.13 20.05 15.78
C ALA A 264 -9.17 21.23 15.89
N PHE A 265 -8.31 21.42 14.88
CA PHE A 265 -7.20 22.39 14.94
C PHE A 265 -7.21 23.41 13.80
N GLY A 266 -8.18 23.35 12.89
CA GLY A 266 -8.25 24.24 11.72
C GLY A 266 -7.08 24.06 10.75
N MET A 267 -6.38 22.89 10.79
CA MET A 267 -5.21 22.62 9.96
C MET A 267 -5.56 22.66 8.49
N ALA A 268 -4.74 23.37 7.71
CA ALA A 268 -4.80 23.36 6.27
C ALA A 268 -4.27 22.03 5.68
N ASP A 269 -4.45 21.85 4.39
CA ASP A 269 -4.00 20.61 3.72
C ASP A 269 -2.47 20.46 3.78
N ASP A 270 -1.74 21.59 3.68
CA ASP A 270 -0.28 21.59 3.78
C ASP A 270 0.21 21.11 5.15
N ASP A 271 -0.47 21.50 6.23
CA ASP A 271 -0.18 21.02 7.58
C ASP A 271 -0.41 19.51 7.68
N ASN A 272 -1.46 19.00 7.03
CA ASN A 272 -1.77 17.56 7.03
C ASN A 272 -0.69 16.74 6.33
N PHE A 273 -0.06 17.23 5.26
CA PHE A 273 1.08 16.54 4.65
C PHE A 273 2.24 16.37 5.64
N LEU A 274 2.52 17.40 6.44
CA LEU A 274 3.56 17.33 7.48
C LEU A 274 3.18 16.35 8.61
N VAL A 275 1.92 16.32 9.00
CA VAL A 275 1.43 15.34 10.01
C VAL A 275 1.61 13.91 9.51
N PHE A 276 1.18 13.60 8.27
CA PHE A 276 1.39 12.27 7.68
C PHE A 276 2.87 11.93 7.53
N ALA A 277 3.69 12.90 7.12
CA ALA A 277 5.14 12.72 7.01
C ALA A 277 5.77 12.42 8.37
N ALA A 278 5.35 13.12 9.43
CA ALA A 278 5.82 12.88 10.79
C ALA A 278 5.43 11.47 11.29
N ILE A 279 4.19 11.03 11.03
CA ILE A 279 3.74 9.66 11.35
C ILE A 279 4.59 8.64 10.61
N GLY A 280 4.82 8.85 9.32
CA GLY A 280 5.66 7.97 8.52
C GLY A 280 7.11 7.93 9.03
N ALA A 281 7.68 9.06 9.43
CA ALA A 281 9.02 9.12 10.03
C ALA A 281 9.08 8.30 11.34
N VAL A 282 8.05 8.39 12.18
CA VAL A 282 7.94 7.56 13.40
C VAL A 282 7.89 6.07 13.03
N LEU A 283 7.15 5.68 12.00
CA LEU A 283 7.08 4.28 11.54
C LEU A 283 8.45 3.77 11.04
N VAL A 284 9.20 4.60 10.32
CA VAL A 284 10.57 4.26 9.85
C VAL A 284 11.51 4.08 11.05
N VAL A 285 11.48 4.99 12.02
CA VAL A 285 12.29 4.91 13.25
C VAL A 285 11.93 3.67 14.05
N ALA A 286 10.64 3.42 14.25
CA ALA A 286 10.15 2.23 14.96
C ALA A 286 10.58 0.93 14.26
N GLY A 287 10.45 0.87 12.92
CA GLY A 287 10.92 -0.26 12.11
C GLY A 287 12.44 -0.49 12.22
N GLY A 288 13.22 0.60 12.27
CA GLY A 288 14.67 0.55 12.49
C GLY A 288 15.05 0.02 13.88
N LEU A 289 14.30 0.45 14.90
CA LEU A 289 14.51 0.03 16.29
C LEU A 289 14.06 -1.42 16.55
N TYR A 290 13.20 -1.98 15.72
CA TYR A 290 12.73 -3.36 15.89
C TYR A 290 13.88 -4.37 15.91
N ARG A 291 14.87 -4.25 15.03
CA ARG A 291 15.99 -5.20 14.95
C ARG A 291 16.84 -5.29 16.23
N PRO A 292 17.31 -4.19 16.83
CA PRO A 292 18.04 -4.26 18.10
C PRO A 292 17.15 -4.72 19.25
N LEU A 293 15.87 -4.35 19.27
CA LEU A 293 14.92 -4.75 20.31
C LEU A 293 14.60 -6.25 20.23
N ALA A 294 14.41 -6.81 19.04
CA ALA A 294 14.15 -8.23 18.82
C ALA A 294 15.33 -9.14 19.24
N LYS A 295 16.53 -8.59 19.47
CA LYS A 295 17.64 -9.33 20.06
C LYS A 295 17.56 -9.42 21.60
N ARG A 296 16.81 -8.52 22.24
CA ARG A 296 16.74 -8.39 23.71
C ARG A 296 15.41 -8.87 24.29
N TYR A 297 14.34 -8.73 23.53
CA TYR A 297 12.98 -8.98 23.97
C TYR A 297 12.32 -10.05 23.09
N SER A 298 11.40 -10.81 23.66
CA SER A 298 10.62 -11.80 22.90
C SER A 298 9.68 -11.10 21.90
N GLU A 299 9.36 -11.79 20.81
CA GLU A 299 8.41 -11.28 19.80
C GLU A 299 7.05 -10.95 20.41
N VAL A 300 6.58 -11.77 21.35
CA VAL A 300 5.33 -11.54 22.08
C VAL A 300 5.39 -10.27 22.91
N SER A 301 6.51 -10.01 23.61
CA SER A 301 6.67 -8.78 24.40
C SER A 301 6.65 -7.53 23.51
N LEU A 302 7.32 -7.59 22.36
CA LEU A 302 7.34 -6.46 21.40
C LEU A 302 5.97 -6.22 20.79
N MET A 303 5.26 -7.28 20.42
CA MET A 303 3.88 -7.20 19.91
C MET A 303 2.95 -6.59 20.97
N THR A 304 3.02 -7.04 22.21
CA THR A 304 2.20 -6.53 23.31
C THR A 304 2.50 -5.05 23.58
N ALA A 305 3.76 -4.66 23.60
CA ALA A 305 4.16 -3.26 23.77
C ALA A 305 3.60 -2.38 22.64
N GLY A 306 3.68 -2.82 21.38
CA GLY A 306 3.11 -2.11 20.25
C GLY A 306 1.59 -1.95 20.33
N LEU A 307 0.88 -3.00 20.73
CA LEU A 307 -0.57 -2.95 20.93
C LEU A 307 -0.97 -1.98 22.06
N VAL A 308 -0.25 -2.02 23.18
CA VAL A 308 -0.49 -1.09 24.29
C VAL A 308 -0.27 0.36 23.83
N GLN A 309 0.83 0.64 23.13
CA GLN A 309 1.08 1.98 22.57
C GLN A 309 -0.04 2.42 21.63
N MET A 310 -0.53 1.53 20.76
CA MET A 310 -1.63 1.84 19.85
C MET A 310 -2.93 2.15 20.61
N ILE A 311 -3.27 1.36 21.63
CA ILE A 311 -4.46 1.59 22.48
C ILE A 311 -4.35 2.94 23.19
N VAL A 312 -3.20 3.25 23.78
CA VAL A 312 -2.96 4.53 24.47
C VAL A 312 -3.04 5.70 23.49
N GLY A 313 -2.42 5.58 22.31
CA GLY A 313 -2.44 6.64 21.29
C GLY A 313 -3.83 6.90 20.74
N LEU A 314 -4.55 5.86 20.31
CA LEU A 314 -5.93 6.00 19.79
C LEU A 314 -6.91 6.43 20.88
N GLY A 315 -6.76 5.92 22.11
CA GLY A 315 -7.56 6.34 23.26
C GLY A 315 -7.35 7.80 23.61
N GLY A 316 -6.08 8.28 23.55
CA GLY A 316 -5.75 9.70 23.72
C GLY A 316 -6.40 10.58 22.66
N LEU A 317 -6.37 10.18 21.39
CA LEU A 317 -7.06 10.91 20.31
C LEU A 317 -8.58 10.92 20.51
N ALA A 318 -9.18 9.80 20.90
CA ALA A 318 -10.61 9.74 21.22
C ALA A 318 -10.98 10.67 22.38
N MET A 319 -10.15 10.75 23.41
CA MET A 319 -10.35 11.66 24.53
C MET A 319 -10.23 13.13 24.10
N VAL A 320 -9.25 13.47 23.29
CA VAL A 320 -9.10 14.84 22.74
C VAL A 320 -10.30 15.20 21.88
N SER A 321 -10.73 14.28 21.00
CA SER A 321 -11.94 14.47 20.18
C SER A 321 -13.15 14.73 21.06
N TRP A 322 -13.35 13.92 22.10
CA TRP A 322 -14.48 14.09 23.01
C TRP A 322 -14.48 15.44 23.72
N LEU A 323 -13.30 15.91 24.16
CA LEU A 323 -13.14 17.21 24.84
C LEU A 323 -13.34 18.41 23.93
N LEU A 324 -13.01 18.30 22.64
CA LEU A 324 -13.12 19.41 21.67
C LEU A 324 -14.51 19.57 21.06
N PHE A 325 -15.29 18.49 21.03
CA PHE A 325 -16.60 18.47 20.39
C PHE A 325 -17.78 18.34 21.37
N GLN A 326 -17.55 18.58 22.66
CA GLN A 326 -18.57 18.89 23.67
C GLN A 326 -18.86 20.39 23.73
#